data_ea0c2cf9e7a00b7631906959525c8ace
#
_entry.id   ea0c2cf9e7a00b7631906959525c8ace
#
_cell.length_a   1.000
_cell.length_b   1.000
_cell.length_c   1.000
_cell.angle_alpha   90.00
_cell.angle_beta   90.00
_cell.angle_gamma   90.00
#
_symmetry.space_group_name_H-M   'P 1'
#
loop_
_entity.id
_entity.type
_entity.pdbx_description
1 polymer ?
#
loop_
_entity_poly.entity_id
_entity_poly.type
_entity_poly.pdbx_seq_one_letter_code
_entity_poly.pdbx_strand_id
1 'polypeptide(L)'
;HNDLGLAVANSLSAIKNGAQQVECTINGIGERAGNASLEEIVMCLETRKNDFTQTTNVKTTELFAASQLLTEITGKTVQPNKAIVGENAFAHEAGIHQHGVLNNPLTYEIMTPESVGARGNKIVLGKHSGRFALDKKLQTLGYNLAKDQLNQIYIQFIRLADKKKVVTDDELITLLTDQIPLSPLEEKKTKSA
;
A
#
# COMPACT_ATOMS: atom_id res chain seq x y z
N HIS A 1 -17.09 -20.71 -1.60
CA HIS A 1 -17.76 -19.81 -0.66
C HIS A 1 -16.86 -19.47 0.52
N ASN A 2 -17.01 -18.27 1.09
CA ASN A 2 -16.10 -17.73 2.11
C ASN A 2 -16.75 -17.55 3.50
N ASP A 3 -17.77 -18.34 3.81
CA ASP A 3 -18.55 -18.21 5.05
C ASP A 3 -17.70 -18.32 6.33
N LEU A 4 -16.61 -19.08 6.29
CA LEU A 4 -15.65 -19.22 7.39
C LEU A 4 -14.28 -18.54 7.12
N GLY A 5 -14.17 -17.74 6.06
CA GLY A 5 -12.92 -17.05 5.70
C GLY A 5 -11.84 -17.96 5.11
N LEU A 6 -12.19 -19.16 4.64
CA LEU A 6 -11.22 -20.17 4.18
C LEU A 6 -11.27 -20.44 2.68
N ALA A 7 -12.05 -19.67 1.91
CA ALA A 7 -12.26 -19.95 0.49
C ALA A 7 -10.96 -19.95 -0.33
N VAL A 8 -10.07 -18.98 -0.13
CA VAL A 8 -8.77 -18.91 -0.82
C VAL A 8 -7.89 -20.08 -0.42
N ALA A 9 -7.78 -20.37 0.88
CA ALA A 9 -6.97 -21.49 1.37
C ALA A 9 -7.45 -22.84 0.81
N ASN A 10 -8.75 -23.06 0.77
CA ASN A 10 -9.34 -24.28 0.19
C ASN A 10 -9.08 -24.37 -1.32
N SER A 11 -9.21 -23.26 -2.05
CA SER A 11 -8.91 -23.21 -3.48
C SER A 11 -7.43 -23.52 -3.77
N LEU A 12 -6.52 -22.92 -3.01
CA LEU A 12 -5.07 -23.20 -3.13
C LEU A 12 -4.75 -24.65 -2.78
N SER A 13 -5.38 -25.22 -1.76
CA SER A 13 -5.25 -26.65 -1.43
C SER A 13 -5.75 -27.55 -2.56
N ALA A 14 -6.87 -27.20 -3.17
CA ALA A 14 -7.40 -27.95 -4.33
C ALA A 14 -6.43 -27.91 -5.52
N ILE A 15 -5.89 -26.71 -5.84
CA ILE A 15 -4.87 -26.55 -6.90
C ILE A 15 -3.66 -27.45 -6.63
N LYS A 16 -3.15 -27.42 -5.40
CA LYS A 16 -1.99 -28.26 -4.99
C LYS A 16 -2.27 -29.77 -5.12
N ASN A 17 -3.53 -30.16 -4.99
CA ASN A 17 -3.97 -31.55 -5.13
C ASN A 17 -4.57 -31.89 -6.50
N GLY A 18 -4.32 -31.09 -7.53
CA GLY A 18 -4.60 -31.42 -8.92
C GLY A 18 -5.79 -30.74 -9.56
N ALA A 19 -6.47 -29.82 -8.89
CA ALA A 19 -7.50 -29.00 -9.55
C ALA A 19 -6.85 -28.08 -10.60
N GLN A 20 -7.40 -28.12 -11.83
CA GLN A 20 -6.89 -27.36 -12.96
C GLN A 20 -7.69 -26.10 -13.24
N GLN A 21 -8.86 -25.97 -12.63
CA GLN A 21 -9.72 -24.81 -12.73
C GLN A 21 -10.28 -24.44 -11.37
N VAL A 22 -10.29 -23.15 -11.06
CA VAL A 22 -10.88 -22.58 -9.84
C VAL A 22 -11.82 -21.46 -10.22
N GLU A 23 -13.04 -21.50 -9.70
CA GLU A 23 -13.98 -20.38 -9.78
C GLU A 23 -13.73 -19.45 -8.61
N CYS A 24 -13.55 -18.17 -8.91
CA CYS A 24 -13.27 -17.12 -7.94
C CYS A 24 -13.79 -15.78 -8.46
N THR A 25 -13.78 -14.75 -7.63
CA THR A 25 -14.32 -13.45 -8.01
C THR A 25 -13.36 -12.32 -7.63
N ILE A 26 -13.37 -11.22 -8.39
CA ILE A 26 -12.64 -10.00 -8.03
C ILE A 26 -13.15 -9.52 -6.66
N ASN A 27 -12.24 -9.16 -5.76
CA ASN A 27 -12.53 -8.75 -4.38
C ASN A 27 -13.27 -9.80 -3.53
N GLY A 28 -13.39 -11.03 -4.01
CA GLY A 28 -14.19 -12.05 -3.35
C GLY A 28 -15.70 -11.75 -3.31
N ILE A 29 -16.19 -10.90 -4.23
CA ILE A 29 -17.62 -10.53 -4.26
C ILE A 29 -18.51 -11.76 -4.45
N GLY A 30 -19.65 -11.79 -3.79
CA GLY A 30 -20.64 -12.88 -3.90
C GLY A 30 -21.71 -12.80 -2.84
N GLU A 31 -22.54 -13.82 -2.80
CA GLU A 31 -23.58 -13.96 -1.77
C GLU A 31 -22.97 -14.21 -0.39
N ARG A 32 -23.68 -13.85 0.66
CA ARG A 32 -23.32 -14.04 2.08
C ARG A 32 -21.95 -13.41 2.39
N ALA A 33 -20.94 -14.22 2.71
CA ALA A 33 -19.56 -13.78 2.96
C ALA A 33 -18.68 -13.71 1.69
N GLY A 34 -19.29 -13.92 0.50
CA GLY A 34 -18.61 -13.89 -0.78
C GLY A 34 -17.94 -15.20 -1.18
N ASN A 35 -17.02 -15.10 -2.12
CA ASN A 35 -16.30 -16.20 -2.74
C ASN A 35 -14.77 -16.08 -2.48
N ALA A 36 -14.02 -17.03 -3.02
CA ALA A 36 -12.57 -16.90 -3.06
C ALA A 36 -12.15 -15.67 -3.89
N SER A 37 -11.21 -14.88 -3.40
CA SER A 37 -10.73 -13.69 -4.08
C SER A 37 -9.74 -14.05 -5.17
N LEU A 38 -9.98 -13.61 -6.41
CA LEU A 38 -9.12 -13.82 -7.57
C LEU A 38 -7.69 -13.32 -7.29
N GLU A 39 -7.57 -12.08 -6.82
CA GLU A 39 -6.31 -11.41 -6.57
C GLU A 39 -5.45 -12.15 -5.54
N GLU A 40 -6.06 -12.73 -4.53
CA GLU A 40 -5.37 -13.49 -3.50
C GLU A 40 -4.85 -14.83 -4.03
N ILE A 41 -5.66 -15.56 -4.81
CA ILE A 41 -5.25 -16.82 -5.45
C ILE A 41 -4.10 -16.57 -6.42
N VAL A 42 -4.27 -15.60 -7.33
CA VAL A 42 -3.27 -15.27 -8.36
C VAL A 42 -1.95 -14.87 -7.73
N MET A 43 -1.96 -13.99 -6.72
CA MET A 43 -0.73 -13.54 -6.07
C MET A 43 -0.08 -14.62 -5.21
N CYS A 44 -0.85 -15.55 -4.63
CA CYS A 44 -0.26 -16.73 -3.98
C CYS A 44 0.51 -17.59 -4.98
N LEU A 45 -0.05 -17.88 -6.15
CA LEU A 45 0.64 -18.64 -7.19
C LEU A 45 1.89 -17.92 -7.69
N GLU A 46 1.83 -16.60 -7.84
CA GLU A 46 2.94 -15.79 -8.34
C GLU A 46 4.08 -15.67 -7.32
N THR A 47 3.77 -15.51 -6.05
CA THR A 47 4.78 -15.26 -5.00
C THR A 47 5.32 -16.54 -4.35
N ARG A 48 4.59 -17.67 -4.44
CA ARG A 48 4.93 -18.95 -3.82
C ARG A 48 5.30 -20.03 -4.84
N LYS A 49 6.11 -19.69 -5.82
CA LYS A 49 6.56 -20.62 -6.90
C LYS A 49 7.31 -21.86 -6.39
N ASN A 50 7.85 -21.81 -5.19
CA ASN A 50 8.46 -22.99 -4.55
C ASN A 50 7.42 -23.99 -4.02
N ASP A 51 6.21 -23.52 -3.71
CA ASP A 51 5.12 -24.32 -3.15
C ASP A 51 4.13 -24.78 -4.23
N PHE A 52 4.02 -24.01 -5.32
CA PHE A 52 3.09 -24.23 -6.42
C PHE A 52 3.84 -24.29 -7.75
N THR A 53 3.67 -25.38 -8.48
CA THR A 53 4.16 -25.55 -9.86
C THR A 53 3.16 -25.00 -10.90
N GLN A 54 1.93 -24.78 -10.46
CA GLN A 54 0.84 -24.27 -11.30
C GLN A 54 1.04 -22.77 -11.56
N THR A 55 0.71 -22.35 -12.77
CA THR A 55 0.81 -20.97 -13.23
C THR A 55 -0.54 -20.45 -13.73
N THR A 56 -0.66 -19.15 -13.86
CA THR A 56 -1.83 -18.48 -14.44
C THR A 56 -1.38 -17.42 -15.45
N ASN A 57 -2.23 -17.15 -16.45
CA ASN A 57 -2.01 -16.08 -17.43
C ASN A 57 -2.65 -14.75 -17.02
N VAL A 58 -3.15 -14.64 -15.80
CA VAL A 58 -3.71 -13.37 -15.30
C VAL A 58 -2.58 -12.36 -15.16
N LYS A 59 -2.76 -11.18 -15.75
CA LYS A 59 -1.82 -10.07 -15.61
C LYS A 59 -1.96 -9.46 -14.22
N THR A 60 -1.01 -9.73 -13.36
CA THR A 60 -1.04 -9.27 -11.96
C THR A 60 -1.09 -7.75 -11.84
N THR A 61 -0.45 -7.03 -12.75
CA THR A 61 -0.45 -5.55 -12.81
C THR A 61 -1.82 -4.93 -13.10
N GLU A 62 -2.83 -5.71 -13.46
CA GLU A 62 -4.21 -5.25 -13.66
C GLU A 62 -5.12 -5.51 -12.43
N LEU A 63 -4.63 -6.20 -11.42
CA LEU A 63 -5.45 -6.61 -10.26
C LEU A 63 -6.00 -5.41 -9.50
N PHE A 64 -5.17 -4.40 -9.24
CA PHE A 64 -5.59 -3.21 -8.52
C PHE A 64 -6.63 -2.40 -9.31
N ALA A 65 -6.41 -2.21 -10.60
CA ALA A 65 -7.35 -1.51 -11.48
C ALA A 65 -8.70 -2.25 -11.59
N ALA A 66 -8.67 -3.59 -11.70
CA ALA A 66 -9.89 -4.40 -11.73
C ALA A 66 -10.68 -4.30 -10.41
N SER A 67 -9.99 -4.30 -9.26
CA SER A 67 -10.61 -4.11 -7.95
C SER A 67 -11.28 -2.75 -7.82
N GLN A 68 -10.61 -1.68 -8.27
CA GLN A 68 -11.17 -0.32 -8.27
C GLN A 68 -12.39 -0.21 -9.18
N LEU A 69 -12.30 -0.73 -10.40
CA LEU A 69 -13.40 -0.71 -11.36
C LEU A 69 -14.64 -1.43 -10.80
N LEU A 70 -14.46 -2.59 -10.16
CA LEU A 70 -15.57 -3.29 -9.52
C LEU A 70 -16.22 -2.45 -8.41
N THR A 71 -15.41 -1.76 -7.61
CA THR A 71 -15.90 -0.85 -6.56
C THR A 71 -16.71 0.31 -7.15
N GLU A 72 -16.23 0.91 -8.23
CA GLU A 72 -16.91 2.01 -8.93
C GLU A 72 -18.27 1.56 -9.50
N ILE A 73 -18.30 0.41 -10.17
CA ILE A 73 -19.53 -0.10 -10.80
C ILE A 73 -20.58 -0.53 -9.76
N THR A 74 -20.14 -1.17 -8.67
CA THR A 74 -21.06 -1.79 -7.71
C THR A 74 -21.36 -0.95 -6.48
N GLY A 75 -20.54 0.08 -6.22
CA GLY A 75 -20.56 0.85 -4.97
C GLY A 75 -20.06 0.06 -3.74
N LYS A 76 -19.62 -1.19 -3.92
CA LYS A 76 -19.14 -2.05 -2.82
C LYS A 76 -17.63 -1.87 -2.65
N THR A 77 -17.24 -1.14 -1.62
CA THR A 77 -15.84 -0.92 -1.27
C THR A 77 -15.22 -2.15 -0.59
N VAL A 78 -13.92 -2.36 -0.81
CA VAL A 78 -13.16 -3.35 -0.05
C VAL A 78 -12.72 -2.77 1.30
N GLN A 79 -12.46 -3.65 2.25
CA GLN A 79 -11.90 -3.23 3.54
C GLN A 79 -10.50 -2.60 3.32
N PRO A 80 -10.12 -1.55 4.07
CA PRO A 80 -8.80 -0.93 3.93
C PRO A 80 -7.63 -1.91 4.10
N ASN A 81 -7.78 -2.93 4.93
CA ASN A 81 -6.79 -4.00 5.17
C ASN A 81 -7.01 -5.25 4.30
N LYS A 82 -7.81 -5.17 3.23
CA LYS A 82 -7.96 -6.27 2.27
C LYS A 82 -6.59 -6.64 1.71
N ALA A 83 -6.29 -7.92 1.69
CA ALA A 83 -5.05 -8.40 1.07
C ALA A 83 -4.97 -7.97 -0.41
N ILE A 84 -3.78 -7.70 -0.89
CA ILE A 84 -3.41 -7.36 -2.27
C ILE A 84 -3.91 -5.98 -2.73
N VAL A 85 -5.20 -5.67 -2.56
CA VAL A 85 -5.86 -4.49 -3.18
C VAL A 85 -6.41 -3.48 -2.19
N GLY A 86 -6.31 -3.74 -0.89
CA GLY A 86 -6.74 -2.81 0.15
C GLY A 86 -5.84 -1.58 0.23
N GLU A 87 -6.39 -0.47 0.69
CA GLU A 87 -5.65 0.81 0.81
C GLU A 87 -4.38 0.68 1.68
N ASN A 88 -4.43 -0.19 2.69
CA ASN A 88 -3.32 -0.42 3.63
C ASN A 88 -2.39 -1.56 3.22
N ALA A 89 -2.66 -2.25 2.09
CA ALA A 89 -1.87 -3.43 1.69
C ALA A 89 -0.37 -3.14 1.57
N PHE A 90 -0.02 -1.90 1.20
CA PHE A 90 1.36 -1.41 1.06
C PHE A 90 1.65 -0.19 1.93
N ALA A 91 0.91 0.01 3.01
CA ALA A 91 1.09 1.14 3.92
C ALA A 91 1.90 0.72 5.16
N HIS A 92 2.96 1.46 5.45
CA HIS A 92 3.82 1.23 6.61
C HIS A 92 3.89 2.48 7.49
N GLU A 93 3.56 2.35 8.78
CA GLU A 93 3.63 3.45 9.76
C GLU A 93 4.87 3.31 10.66
N ALA A 94 5.20 2.10 11.09
CA ALA A 94 6.30 1.86 12.02
C ALA A 94 7.66 2.19 11.38
N GLY A 95 8.47 3.00 12.06
CA GLY A 95 9.76 3.50 11.54
C GLY A 95 10.74 2.40 11.12
N ILE A 96 10.80 1.29 11.85
CA ILE A 96 11.64 0.13 11.49
C ILE A 96 11.16 -0.54 10.20
N HIS A 97 9.84 -0.68 10.01
CA HIS A 97 9.27 -1.24 8.80
C HIS A 97 9.50 -0.30 7.61
N GLN A 98 9.25 1.00 7.80
CA GLN A 98 9.49 2.01 6.77
C GLN A 98 10.96 2.06 6.34
N HIS A 99 11.89 1.98 7.29
CA HIS A 99 13.32 1.91 7.00
C HIS A 99 13.70 0.64 6.24
N GLY A 100 13.16 -0.51 6.65
CA GLY A 100 13.40 -1.80 5.98
C GLY A 100 12.89 -1.81 4.55
N VAL A 101 11.66 -1.37 4.31
CA VAL A 101 11.03 -1.30 2.97
C VAL A 101 11.78 -0.33 2.06
N LEU A 102 12.21 0.83 2.56
CA LEU A 102 12.94 1.82 1.76
C LEU A 102 14.35 1.35 1.35
N ASN A 103 14.98 0.48 2.15
CA ASN A 103 16.29 -0.09 1.82
C ASN A 103 16.18 -1.38 1.00
N ASN A 104 15.24 -2.25 1.34
CA ASN A 104 14.93 -3.47 0.61
C ASN A 104 13.44 -3.82 0.80
N PRO A 105 12.56 -3.52 -0.17
CA PRO A 105 11.12 -3.78 -0.08
C PRO A 105 10.80 -5.23 0.30
N LEU A 106 11.54 -6.21 -0.21
CA LEU A 106 11.31 -7.63 0.05
C LEU A 106 11.59 -8.05 1.52
N THR A 107 12.13 -7.17 2.35
CA THR A 107 12.37 -7.46 3.78
C THR A 107 11.05 -7.65 4.54
N TYR A 108 10.01 -6.89 4.17
CA TYR A 108 8.70 -6.91 4.83
C TYR A 108 7.54 -7.15 3.86
N GLU A 109 7.81 -7.14 2.55
CA GLU A 109 6.82 -7.32 1.50
C GLU A 109 7.16 -8.53 0.65
N ILE A 110 6.21 -9.44 0.53
CA ILE A 110 6.33 -10.61 -0.38
C ILE A 110 6.05 -10.24 -1.83
N MET A 111 5.58 -9.03 -2.07
CA MET A 111 5.24 -8.46 -3.37
C MET A 111 5.39 -6.93 -3.31
N THR A 112 5.57 -6.27 -4.44
CA THR A 112 5.63 -4.81 -4.53
C THR A 112 4.31 -4.22 -5.04
N PRO A 113 4.01 -2.94 -4.76
CA PRO A 113 2.83 -2.26 -5.31
C PRO A 113 2.75 -2.39 -6.84
N GLU A 114 3.87 -2.22 -7.53
CA GLU A 114 3.96 -2.29 -8.99
C GLU A 114 3.59 -3.67 -9.50
N SER A 115 3.91 -4.73 -8.76
CA SER A 115 3.59 -6.10 -9.15
C SER A 115 2.09 -6.38 -9.26
N VAL A 116 1.26 -5.56 -8.61
CA VAL A 116 -0.20 -5.66 -8.64
C VAL A 116 -0.87 -4.47 -9.33
N GLY A 117 -0.07 -3.53 -9.86
CA GLY A 117 -0.54 -2.32 -10.53
C GLY A 117 -1.03 -1.22 -9.57
N ALA A 118 -0.67 -1.31 -8.28
CA ALA A 118 -0.93 -0.25 -7.32
C ALA A 118 0.10 0.88 -7.47
N ARG A 119 -0.28 2.09 -7.10
CA ARG A 119 0.66 3.21 -6.99
C ARG A 119 1.51 3.00 -5.74
N GLY A 120 2.82 3.16 -5.87
CA GLY A 120 3.90 2.93 -4.90
C GLY A 120 3.56 2.92 -3.39
N ASN A 121 4.51 2.56 -2.57
CA ASN A 121 4.32 2.41 -1.12
C ASN A 121 3.83 3.71 -0.48
N LYS A 122 2.70 3.67 0.21
CA LYS A 122 2.18 4.81 0.96
C LYS A 122 2.89 4.91 2.30
N ILE A 123 3.78 5.89 2.43
CA ILE A 123 4.33 6.24 3.75
C ILE A 123 3.23 6.96 4.52
N VAL A 124 2.63 6.26 5.46
CA VAL A 124 1.65 6.83 6.41
C VAL A 124 2.42 7.36 7.62
N LEU A 125 2.30 8.65 7.88
CA LEU A 125 2.95 9.28 9.01
C LEU A 125 2.01 9.35 10.22
N GLY A 126 2.47 8.79 11.34
CA GLY A 126 1.75 8.74 12.59
C GLY A 126 2.70 8.73 13.78
N LYS A 127 2.18 8.43 14.96
CA LYS A 127 2.92 8.47 16.24
C LYS A 127 4.21 7.64 16.25
N HIS A 128 4.25 6.53 15.51
CA HIS A 128 5.39 5.61 15.47
C HIS A 128 6.37 5.89 14.33
N SER A 129 6.12 6.92 13.53
CA SER A 129 6.99 7.29 12.41
C SER A 129 8.26 8.00 12.90
N GLY A 130 9.42 7.50 12.47
CA GLY A 130 10.72 8.07 12.80
C GLY A 130 11.12 9.24 11.88
N ARG A 131 12.25 9.91 12.21
CA ARG A 131 12.80 11.03 11.40
C ARG A 131 13.06 10.65 9.94
N PHE A 132 13.53 9.43 9.71
CA PHE A 132 13.82 8.93 8.37
C PHE A 132 12.55 8.88 7.50
N ALA A 133 11.44 8.38 8.04
CA ALA A 133 10.17 8.33 7.34
C ALA A 133 9.61 9.74 7.06
N LEU A 134 9.71 10.64 8.04
CA LEU A 134 9.34 12.04 7.85
C LEU A 134 10.17 12.70 6.76
N ASP A 135 11.48 12.54 6.77
CA ASP A 135 12.39 13.09 5.76
C ASP A 135 12.04 12.57 4.36
N LYS A 136 11.85 11.27 4.21
CA LYS A 136 11.45 10.66 2.93
C LYS A 136 10.10 11.16 2.43
N LYS A 137 9.13 11.30 3.31
CA LYS A 137 7.81 11.86 2.95
C LYS A 137 7.94 13.31 2.50
N LEU A 138 8.72 14.12 3.21
CA LEU A 138 8.97 15.50 2.84
C LEU A 138 9.70 15.61 1.47
N GLN A 139 10.68 14.75 1.22
CA GLN A 139 11.34 14.64 -0.09
C GLN A 139 10.34 14.33 -1.22
N THR A 140 9.40 13.41 -0.97
CA THR A 140 8.32 13.08 -1.94
C THR A 140 7.42 14.29 -2.21
N LEU A 141 7.20 15.14 -1.21
CA LEU A 141 6.45 16.39 -1.33
C LEU A 141 7.28 17.55 -1.93
N GLY A 142 8.56 17.30 -2.29
CA GLY A 142 9.44 18.28 -2.90
C GLY A 142 10.29 19.10 -1.91
N TYR A 143 10.31 18.75 -0.64
CA TYR A 143 11.04 19.48 0.39
C TYR A 143 12.31 18.73 0.81
N ASN A 144 13.47 19.35 0.68
CA ASN A 144 14.76 18.84 1.15
C ASN A 144 15.25 19.68 2.32
N LEU A 145 15.21 19.12 3.52
CA LEU A 145 15.59 19.82 4.74
C LEU A 145 17.01 19.49 5.18
N ALA A 146 17.72 20.48 5.72
CA ALA A 146 18.95 20.24 6.45
C ALA A 146 18.64 19.47 7.75
N LYS A 147 19.63 18.76 8.31
CA LYS A 147 19.46 17.91 9.49
C LYS A 147 18.86 18.66 10.70
N ASP A 148 19.26 19.90 10.92
CA ASP A 148 18.77 20.71 12.02
C ASP A 148 17.31 21.14 11.80
N GLN A 149 16.95 21.50 10.58
CA GLN A 149 15.57 21.81 10.18
C GLN A 149 14.68 20.58 10.35
N LEU A 150 15.14 19.42 9.87
CA LEU A 150 14.41 18.16 10.03
C LEU A 150 14.17 17.84 11.51
N ASN A 151 15.16 18.06 12.40
CA ASN A 151 14.99 17.84 13.83
C ASN A 151 13.94 18.77 14.45
N GLN A 152 13.92 20.04 14.05
CA GLN A 152 12.90 21.00 14.52
C GLN A 152 11.49 20.59 14.09
N ILE A 153 11.34 20.28 12.81
CA ILE A 153 10.06 19.81 12.24
C ILE A 153 9.63 18.50 12.90
N TYR A 154 10.55 17.57 13.14
CA TYR A 154 10.23 16.29 13.78
C TYR A 154 9.63 16.46 15.19
N ILE A 155 10.11 17.41 15.98
CA ILE A 155 9.54 17.69 17.31
C ILE A 155 8.07 18.15 17.20
N GLN A 156 7.78 19.03 16.24
CA GLN A 156 6.41 19.51 16.01
C GLN A 156 5.52 18.42 15.41
N PHE A 157 6.07 17.64 14.48
CA PHE A 157 5.39 16.48 13.91
C PHE A 157 4.94 15.49 14.98
N ILE A 158 5.80 15.12 15.95
CA ILE A 158 5.42 14.21 17.04
C ILE A 158 4.31 14.80 17.89
N ARG A 159 4.34 16.09 18.21
CA ARG A 159 3.26 16.77 18.95
C ARG A 159 1.92 16.73 18.22
N LEU A 160 1.96 16.81 16.89
CA LEU A 160 0.77 16.70 16.04
C LEU A 160 0.27 15.25 15.99
N ALA A 161 1.18 14.30 15.78
CA ALA A 161 0.90 12.86 15.70
C ALA A 161 0.41 12.26 17.03
N ASP A 162 0.76 12.85 18.16
CA ASP A 162 0.20 12.45 19.47
C ASP A 162 -1.30 12.80 19.62
N LYS A 163 -1.77 13.79 18.85
CA LYS A 163 -3.18 14.21 18.87
C LYS A 163 -4.03 13.54 17.81
N LYS A 164 -3.40 12.92 16.81
CA LYS A 164 -4.07 12.34 15.63
C LYS A 164 -3.45 11.01 15.25
N LYS A 165 -4.29 10.10 14.75
CA LYS A 165 -3.84 8.78 14.30
C LYS A 165 -2.97 8.86 13.05
N VAL A 166 -3.28 9.77 12.13
CA VAL A 166 -2.58 9.97 10.85
C VAL A 166 -2.37 11.47 10.64
N VAL A 167 -1.18 11.86 10.21
CA VAL A 167 -0.85 13.24 9.81
C VAL A 167 -0.91 13.32 8.28
N THR A 168 -1.71 14.26 7.77
CA THR A 168 -1.94 14.44 6.33
C THR A 168 -0.81 15.25 5.68
N ASP A 169 -0.74 15.19 4.34
CA ASP A 169 0.26 15.93 3.57
C ASP A 169 0.08 17.46 3.73
N ASP A 170 -1.17 17.95 3.75
CA ASP A 170 -1.47 19.37 3.96
C ASP A 170 -1.05 19.85 5.35
N GLU A 171 -1.22 19.02 6.37
CA GLU A 171 -0.77 19.33 7.73
C GLU A 171 0.76 19.38 7.85
N LEU A 172 1.46 18.52 7.11
CA LEU A 172 2.92 18.56 7.03
C LEU A 172 3.42 19.84 6.34
N ILE A 173 2.77 20.22 5.23
CA ILE A 173 3.10 21.45 4.50
C ILE A 173 2.86 22.66 5.38
N THR A 174 1.72 22.72 6.08
CA THR A 174 1.40 23.81 7.02
C THR A 174 2.47 23.90 8.12
N LEU A 175 2.85 22.77 8.70
CA LEU A 175 3.86 22.69 9.74
C LEU A 175 5.24 23.17 9.25
N LEU A 176 5.59 22.92 7.98
CA LEU A 176 6.81 23.43 7.35
C LEU A 176 6.76 24.96 7.18
N THR A 177 5.67 25.47 6.61
CA THR A 177 5.53 26.90 6.31
C THR A 177 5.51 27.77 7.57
N ASP A 178 4.98 27.25 8.67
CA ASP A 178 4.92 27.95 9.95
C ASP A 178 6.29 28.03 10.68
N GLN A 179 7.20 27.08 10.41
CA GLN A 179 8.42 26.92 11.18
C GLN A 179 9.71 27.29 10.42
N ILE A 180 9.68 27.24 9.10
CA ILE A 180 10.84 27.52 8.26
C ILE A 180 10.44 28.61 7.27
N PRO A 181 11.10 29.79 7.26
CA PRO A 181 10.97 30.73 6.16
C PRO A 181 11.52 30.03 4.91
N LEU A 182 10.63 29.44 4.13
CA LEU A 182 10.97 28.83 2.86
C LEU A 182 11.41 29.96 1.93
N SER A 183 12.71 30.04 1.65
CA SER A 183 13.13 30.77 0.45
C SER A 183 12.51 30.04 -0.75
N PRO A 184 11.91 30.75 -1.71
CA PRO A 184 11.27 30.14 -2.85
C PRO A 184 12.32 29.31 -3.61
N LEU A 185 12.30 28.00 -3.48
CA LEU A 185 12.96 27.13 -4.41
C LEU A 185 12.14 27.19 -5.70
N GLU A 186 12.79 27.76 -6.71
CA GLU A 186 12.39 27.91 -8.10
C GLU A 186 11.23 27.00 -8.53
N GLU A 187 10.12 27.62 -8.92
CA GLU A 187 9.10 27.04 -9.80
C GLU A 187 9.79 26.44 -11.04
N LYS A 188 10.19 25.19 -10.97
CA LYS A 188 10.57 24.46 -12.18
C LYS A 188 9.33 24.12 -12.96
N LYS A 189 8.97 25.09 -13.83
CA LYS A 189 8.45 24.89 -15.18
C LYS A 189 7.65 23.63 -15.41
N THR A 190 6.36 23.66 -15.12
CA THR A 190 5.35 23.05 -15.96
C THR A 190 4.94 24.09 -17.01
N LYS A 191 5.65 24.15 -18.11
CA LYS A 191 5.14 24.73 -19.36
C LYS A 191 5.70 23.95 -20.54
N SER A 192 4.72 23.42 -21.28
CA SER A 192 4.70 23.09 -22.73
C SER A 192 5.58 21.93 -23.21
N ALA A 193 5.03 20.89 -23.74
CA ALA A 193 4.42 20.77 -25.08
C ALA A 193 3.58 19.51 -25.15
#